data_f2a242faa695c3ac9fc37c1a6c2bf3d9
#
_entry.id   f2a242faa695c3ac9fc37c1a6c2bf3d9
#
_cell.length_a   1.000
_cell.length_b   1.000
_cell.length_c   1.000
_cell.angle_alpha   90.00
_cell.angle_beta   90.00
_cell.angle_gamma   90.00
#
_symmetry.space_group_name_H-M   'P 1'
#
loop_
_entity.id
_entity.type
_entity.pdbx_description
1 polymer ?
#
loop_
_entity_poly.entity_id
_entity_poly.type
_entity_poly.pdbx_seq_one_letter_code
_entity_poly.pdbx_strand_id
1 'polypeptide(L)'
;MNIQVFLALATVAWANGDLSADERAGILNAARSAGYSEEDLAALSKAIETPRELSSLSLQRLNALDRVFTYAAAEWLARLEGSVGPKEAAALAALGDFLKMSEAVRANARQAVQDIAKLPTGDKPDRYDFVKLREALERSLRAKAG
;
A
#
# COMPACT_ATOMS: atom_id res chain seq x y z
N MET A 1 9.27 -7.06 -5.86
CA MET A 1 8.79 -6.64 -4.53
C MET A 1 8.16 -7.84 -3.84
N ASN A 2 8.34 -7.96 -2.53
CA ASN A 2 7.90 -9.13 -1.76
C ASN A 2 6.36 -9.18 -1.65
N ILE A 3 5.78 -10.39 -1.73
CA ILE A 3 4.33 -10.57 -1.63
C ILE A 3 3.76 -10.04 -0.30
N GLN A 4 4.57 -9.99 0.75
CA GLN A 4 4.13 -9.47 2.06
C GLN A 4 3.61 -8.03 1.96
N VAL A 5 4.14 -7.22 1.04
CA VAL A 5 3.66 -5.86 0.78
C VAL A 5 2.17 -5.90 0.43
N PHE A 6 1.80 -6.74 -0.51
CA PHE A 6 0.43 -6.79 -1.04
C PHE A 6 -0.54 -7.46 -0.06
N LEU A 7 -0.05 -8.41 0.71
CA LEU A 7 -0.85 -9.03 1.78
C LEU A 7 -1.15 -8.00 2.88
N ALA A 8 -0.20 -7.11 3.18
CA ALA A 8 -0.42 -6.03 4.14
C ALA A 8 -1.48 -5.05 3.63
N LEU A 9 -1.44 -4.72 2.33
CA LEU A 9 -2.46 -3.85 1.73
C LEU A 9 -3.86 -4.46 1.87
N ALA A 10 -3.97 -5.76 1.61
CA ALA A 10 -5.24 -6.47 1.75
C ALA A 10 -5.73 -6.45 3.20
N THR A 11 -4.81 -6.58 4.16
CA THR A 11 -5.16 -6.54 5.58
C THR A 11 -5.83 -5.21 5.95
N VAL A 12 -5.28 -4.10 5.47
CA VAL A 12 -5.88 -2.78 5.71
C VAL A 12 -7.23 -2.65 5.01
N ALA A 13 -7.32 -3.11 3.76
CA ALA A 13 -8.56 -3.05 2.99
C ALA A 13 -9.70 -3.83 3.68
N TRP A 14 -9.37 -4.96 4.30
CA TRP A 14 -10.36 -5.77 5.02
C TRP A 14 -10.82 -5.14 6.34
N ALA A 15 -10.20 -4.04 6.80
CA ALA A 15 -10.54 -3.42 8.08
C ALA A 15 -12.01 -3.02 8.19
N ASN A 16 -12.67 -2.71 7.08
CA ASN A 16 -14.10 -2.40 7.03
C ASN A 16 -15.00 -3.64 6.96
N GLY A 17 -14.42 -4.82 7.01
CA GLY A 17 -15.15 -6.08 6.93
C GLY A 17 -15.40 -6.58 5.51
N ASP A 18 -14.86 -5.90 4.51
CA ASP A 18 -15.03 -6.25 3.09
C ASP A 18 -13.85 -5.75 2.26
N LEU A 19 -13.55 -6.49 1.19
CA LEU A 19 -12.57 -6.08 0.19
C LEU A 19 -13.34 -5.65 -1.06
N SER A 20 -13.41 -4.35 -1.30
CA SER A 20 -14.16 -3.82 -2.46
C SER A 20 -13.46 -4.17 -3.77
N ALA A 21 -14.22 -4.10 -4.88
CA ALA A 21 -13.67 -4.32 -6.21
C ALA A 21 -12.58 -3.29 -6.54
N ASP A 22 -12.77 -2.04 -6.13
CA ASP A 22 -11.78 -0.98 -6.36
C ASP A 22 -10.49 -1.22 -5.56
N GLU A 23 -10.61 -1.65 -4.31
CA GLU A 23 -9.46 -1.98 -3.48
C GLU A 23 -8.69 -3.16 -4.06
N ARG A 24 -9.41 -4.20 -4.50
CA ARG A 24 -8.80 -5.34 -5.17
C ARG A 24 -8.04 -4.90 -6.43
N ALA A 25 -8.68 -4.08 -7.27
CA ALA A 25 -8.05 -3.57 -8.50
C ALA A 25 -6.79 -2.77 -8.19
N GLY A 26 -6.82 -1.95 -7.13
CA GLY A 26 -5.66 -1.18 -6.71
C GLY A 26 -4.49 -2.05 -6.27
N ILE A 27 -4.77 -3.08 -5.48
CA ILE A 27 -3.74 -4.01 -5.01
C ILE A 27 -3.11 -4.75 -6.21
N LEU A 28 -3.92 -5.24 -7.13
CA LEU A 28 -3.42 -5.95 -8.31
C LEU A 28 -2.64 -5.02 -9.24
N ASN A 29 -3.07 -3.76 -9.38
CA ASN A 29 -2.34 -2.76 -10.13
C ASN A 29 -0.95 -2.52 -9.51
N ALA A 30 -0.87 -2.40 -8.20
CA ALA A 30 0.40 -2.22 -7.50
C ALA A 30 1.33 -3.41 -7.75
N ALA A 31 0.82 -4.63 -7.68
CA ALA A 31 1.61 -5.83 -7.92
C ALA A 31 2.08 -5.90 -9.38
N ARG A 32 1.19 -5.58 -10.33
CA ARG A 32 1.55 -5.56 -11.75
C ARG A 32 2.66 -4.55 -12.01
N SER A 33 2.59 -3.38 -11.40
CA SER A 33 3.62 -2.35 -11.56
C SER A 33 4.96 -2.77 -10.96
N ALA A 34 4.95 -3.72 -10.02
CA ALA A 34 6.15 -4.28 -9.42
C ALA A 34 6.73 -5.46 -10.23
N GLY A 35 6.13 -5.79 -11.37
CA GLY A 35 6.64 -6.83 -12.26
C GLY A 35 6.02 -8.20 -12.09
N TYR A 36 4.91 -8.31 -11.37
CA TYR A 36 4.23 -9.61 -11.19
C TYR A 36 3.67 -10.10 -12.52
N SER A 37 3.90 -11.39 -12.80
CA SER A 37 3.34 -12.06 -13.98
C SER A 37 1.84 -12.30 -13.79
N GLU A 38 1.14 -12.66 -14.86
CA GLU A 38 -0.28 -13.00 -14.79
C GLU A 38 -0.53 -14.18 -13.84
N GLU A 39 0.38 -15.14 -13.81
CA GLU A 39 0.32 -16.28 -12.89
C GLU A 39 0.45 -15.82 -11.44
N ASP A 40 1.41 -14.93 -11.16
CA ASP A 40 1.60 -14.37 -9.82
C ASP A 40 0.39 -13.53 -9.40
N LEU A 41 -0.19 -12.77 -10.31
CA LEU A 41 -1.38 -11.97 -10.03
C LEU A 41 -2.58 -12.85 -9.71
N ALA A 42 -2.74 -13.98 -10.41
CA ALA A 42 -3.81 -14.93 -10.13
C ALA A 42 -3.68 -15.52 -8.72
N ALA A 43 -2.46 -15.89 -8.33
CA ALA A 43 -2.18 -16.41 -7.00
C ALA A 43 -2.45 -15.36 -5.92
N LEU A 44 -2.01 -14.12 -6.17
CA LEU A 44 -2.25 -13.02 -5.25
C LEU A 44 -3.74 -12.71 -5.11
N SER A 45 -4.46 -12.66 -6.23
CA SER A 45 -5.90 -12.40 -6.23
C SER A 45 -6.65 -13.40 -5.34
N LYS A 46 -6.22 -14.66 -5.38
CA LYS A 46 -6.81 -15.69 -4.53
C LYS A 46 -6.41 -15.50 -3.06
N ALA A 47 -5.15 -15.15 -2.81
CA ALA A 47 -4.63 -14.97 -1.45
C ALA A 47 -5.32 -13.82 -0.70
N ILE A 48 -5.67 -12.74 -1.40
CA ILE A 48 -6.28 -11.57 -0.78
C ILE A 48 -7.80 -11.71 -0.54
N GLU A 49 -8.41 -12.78 -1.02
CA GLU A 49 -9.83 -13.04 -0.79
C GLU A 49 -10.16 -13.34 0.68
N THR A 50 -9.16 -13.73 1.46
CA THR A 50 -9.34 -14.09 2.87
C THR A 50 -8.70 -13.03 3.76
N PRO A 51 -9.43 -12.51 4.79
CA PRO A 51 -8.86 -11.56 5.74
C PRO A 51 -7.65 -12.16 6.46
N ARG A 52 -6.64 -11.31 6.73
CA ARG A 52 -5.43 -11.70 7.44
C ARG A 52 -5.12 -10.69 8.53
N GLU A 53 -4.37 -11.12 9.55
CA GLU A 53 -3.87 -10.23 10.58
C GLU A 53 -2.45 -9.79 10.26
N LEU A 54 -2.09 -8.57 10.68
CA LEU A 54 -0.73 -8.05 10.48
C LEU A 54 0.32 -8.96 11.10
N SER A 55 0.00 -9.56 12.25
CA SER A 55 0.91 -10.49 12.94
C SER A 55 1.28 -11.73 12.12
N SER A 56 0.48 -12.06 11.10
CA SER A 56 0.76 -13.20 10.21
C SER A 56 1.80 -12.86 9.14
N LEU A 57 2.20 -11.59 9.00
CA LEU A 57 3.10 -11.13 7.97
C LEU A 57 4.55 -11.13 8.46
N SER A 58 5.50 -11.32 7.52
CA SER A 58 6.93 -11.34 7.83
C SER A 58 7.56 -9.97 7.61
N LEU A 59 7.66 -9.16 8.67
CA LEU A 59 8.29 -7.85 8.63
C LEU A 59 9.76 -7.94 8.19
N GLN A 60 10.45 -9.00 8.59
CA GLN A 60 11.87 -9.19 8.30
C GLN A 60 12.17 -9.27 6.80
N ARG A 61 11.18 -9.62 5.99
CA ARG A 61 11.34 -9.72 4.53
C ARG A 61 11.19 -8.37 3.83
N LEU A 62 10.83 -7.32 4.56
CA LEU A 62 10.59 -6.00 4.00
C LEU A 62 11.80 -5.09 4.26
N ASN A 63 12.37 -4.53 3.20
CA ASN A 63 13.42 -3.51 3.32
C ASN A 63 12.76 -2.14 3.59
N ALA A 64 13.56 -1.10 3.76
CA ALA A 64 13.05 0.24 4.09
C ALA A 64 12.08 0.76 3.02
N LEU A 65 12.39 0.59 1.76
CA LEU A 65 11.51 1.04 0.67
C LEU A 65 10.20 0.26 0.66
N ASP A 66 10.26 -1.07 0.84
CA ASP A 66 9.06 -1.90 0.90
C ASP A 66 8.11 -1.43 2.01
N ARG A 67 8.65 -1.11 3.17
CA ARG A 67 7.85 -0.66 4.33
C ARG A 67 7.15 0.66 4.05
N VAL A 68 7.89 1.63 3.54
CA VAL A 68 7.34 2.95 3.23
C VAL A 68 6.32 2.84 2.09
N PHE A 69 6.64 2.06 1.06
CA PHE A 69 5.71 1.82 -0.04
C PHE A 69 4.42 1.16 0.45
N THR A 70 4.53 0.17 1.32
CA THR A 70 3.35 -0.52 1.88
C THR A 70 2.43 0.47 2.57
N TYR A 71 2.98 1.31 3.44
CA TYR A 71 2.19 2.31 4.15
C TYR A 71 1.56 3.33 3.20
N ALA A 72 2.33 3.84 2.24
CA ALA A 72 1.84 4.82 1.27
C ALA A 72 0.70 4.26 0.42
N ALA A 73 0.88 3.05 -0.10
CA ALA A 73 -0.15 2.39 -0.91
C ALA A 73 -1.41 2.10 -0.09
N ALA A 74 -1.26 1.73 1.18
CA ALA A 74 -2.39 1.50 2.08
C ALA A 74 -3.17 2.80 2.33
N GLU A 75 -2.47 3.92 2.52
CA GLU A 75 -3.09 5.24 2.65
C GLU A 75 -3.93 5.57 1.42
N TRP A 76 -3.38 5.33 0.23
CA TRP A 76 -4.12 5.58 -1.00
C TRP A 76 -5.36 4.70 -1.11
N LEU A 77 -5.23 3.40 -0.83
CA LEU A 77 -6.36 2.46 -0.90
C LEU A 77 -7.49 2.86 0.05
N ALA A 78 -7.14 3.30 1.26
CA ALA A 78 -8.14 3.70 2.24
C ALA A 78 -8.94 4.94 1.80
N ARG A 79 -8.40 5.73 0.89
CA ARG A 79 -9.04 6.96 0.40
C ARG A 79 -9.81 6.78 -0.90
N LEU A 80 -9.80 5.58 -1.49
CA LEU A 80 -10.45 5.34 -2.79
C LEU A 80 -11.94 5.64 -2.78
N GLU A 81 -12.61 5.43 -1.66
CA GLU A 81 -14.06 5.59 -1.55
C GLU A 81 -14.44 6.90 -0.83
N GLY A 82 -13.51 7.86 -0.79
CA GLY A 82 -13.74 9.16 -0.17
C GLY A 82 -12.95 9.33 1.12
N SER A 83 -13.61 9.63 2.22
CA SER A 83 -12.94 9.85 3.50
C SER A 83 -12.58 8.53 4.17
N VAL A 84 -11.49 8.56 4.95
CA VAL A 84 -11.03 7.40 5.72
C VAL A 84 -11.94 7.24 6.94
N GLY A 85 -12.57 6.07 7.06
CA GLY A 85 -13.41 5.76 8.22
C GLY A 85 -12.59 5.43 9.46
N PRO A 86 -13.26 5.36 10.65
CA PRO A 86 -12.54 5.07 11.90
C PRO A 86 -11.80 3.73 11.91
N LYS A 87 -12.39 2.69 11.34
CA LYS A 87 -11.76 1.36 11.29
C LYS A 87 -10.54 1.36 10.37
N GLU A 88 -10.63 2.04 9.24
CA GLU A 88 -9.50 2.17 8.31
C GLU A 88 -8.39 3.02 8.92
N ALA A 89 -8.74 4.12 9.59
CA ALA A 89 -7.76 4.96 10.28
C ALA A 89 -7.01 4.16 11.34
N ALA A 90 -7.71 3.34 12.12
CA ALA A 90 -7.11 2.49 13.13
C ALA A 90 -6.19 1.44 12.48
N ALA A 91 -6.61 0.86 11.35
CA ALA A 91 -5.80 -0.11 10.62
C ALA A 91 -4.52 0.51 10.06
N LEU A 92 -4.61 1.74 9.55
CA LEU A 92 -3.43 2.47 9.05
C LEU A 92 -2.45 2.78 10.17
N ALA A 93 -2.95 3.20 11.34
CA ALA A 93 -2.11 3.45 12.50
C ALA A 93 -1.41 2.16 12.95
N ALA A 94 -2.15 1.06 13.03
CA ALA A 94 -1.60 -0.25 13.38
C ALA A 94 -0.54 -0.70 12.37
N LEU A 95 -0.77 -0.47 11.08
CA LEU A 95 0.19 -0.80 10.04
C LEU A 95 1.48 0.00 10.20
N GLY A 96 1.36 1.31 10.44
CA GLY A 96 2.54 2.16 10.65
C GLY A 96 3.35 1.71 11.86
N ASP A 97 2.69 1.32 12.95
CA ASP A 97 3.35 0.80 14.14
C ASP A 97 4.01 -0.55 13.86
N PHE A 98 3.32 -1.43 13.16
CA PHE A 98 3.86 -2.74 12.76
C PHE A 98 5.12 -2.58 11.90
N LEU A 99 5.12 -1.61 10.99
CA LEU A 99 6.25 -1.32 10.10
C LEU A 99 7.34 -0.49 10.79
N LYS A 100 7.12 -0.08 12.04
CA LYS A 100 8.07 0.71 12.84
C LYS A 100 8.43 2.05 12.20
N MET A 101 7.42 2.73 11.66
CA MET A 101 7.60 4.02 10.98
C MET A 101 7.38 5.19 11.94
N SER A 102 8.29 6.16 11.90
CA SER A 102 8.12 7.42 12.65
C SER A 102 7.00 8.26 12.05
N GLU A 103 6.47 9.22 12.81
CA GLU A 103 5.43 10.13 12.30
C GLU A 103 5.93 10.95 11.11
N ALA A 104 7.19 11.37 11.12
CA ALA A 104 7.78 12.12 10.01
C ALA A 104 7.78 11.30 8.72
N VAL A 105 8.12 10.02 8.80
CA VAL A 105 8.13 9.11 7.63
C VAL A 105 6.70 8.89 7.14
N ARG A 106 5.75 8.72 8.05
CA ARG A 106 4.33 8.57 7.69
C ARG A 106 3.80 9.80 6.97
N ALA A 107 4.13 11.00 7.45
CA ALA A 107 3.71 12.26 6.83
C ALA A 107 4.29 12.40 5.42
N ASN A 108 5.56 12.05 5.23
CA ASN A 108 6.18 12.07 3.90
C ASN A 108 5.52 11.10 2.94
N ALA A 109 5.17 9.92 3.43
CA ALA A 109 4.47 8.90 2.61
C ALA A 109 3.11 9.42 2.17
N ARG A 110 2.34 10.03 3.08
CA ARG A 110 1.03 10.62 2.75
C ARG A 110 1.16 11.72 1.71
N GLN A 111 2.19 12.57 1.82
CA GLN A 111 2.41 13.64 0.87
C GLN A 111 2.74 13.09 -0.53
N ALA A 112 3.59 12.08 -0.60
CA ALA A 112 3.94 11.43 -1.87
C ALA A 112 2.70 10.84 -2.54
N VAL A 113 1.84 10.17 -1.77
CA VAL A 113 0.58 9.61 -2.28
C VAL A 113 -0.28 10.70 -2.91
N GLN A 114 -0.43 11.83 -2.24
CA GLN A 114 -1.24 12.94 -2.72
C GLN A 114 -0.67 13.57 -3.98
N ASP A 115 0.65 13.71 -4.05
CA ASP A 115 1.31 14.28 -5.22
C ASP A 115 1.09 13.42 -6.47
N ILE A 116 1.18 12.10 -6.32
CA ILE A 116 0.92 11.18 -7.44
C ILE A 116 -0.57 11.17 -7.81
N ALA A 117 -1.46 11.29 -6.83
CA ALA A 117 -2.91 11.33 -7.09
C ALA A 117 -3.34 12.54 -7.91
N LYS A 118 -2.54 13.61 -7.93
CA LYS A 118 -2.82 14.81 -8.74
C LYS A 118 -2.50 14.63 -10.22
N LEU A 119 -1.82 13.55 -10.59
CA LEU A 119 -1.53 13.26 -11.99
C LEU A 119 -2.83 12.88 -12.74
N PRO A 120 -2.84 13.01 -14.08
CA PRO A 120 -4.09 12.79 -14.86
C PRO A 120 -4.77 11.44 -14.62
N THR A 121 -4.02 10.39 -14.28
CA THR A 121 -4.57 9.05 -14.03
C THR A 121 -4.68 8.74 -12.53
N GLY A 122 -4.42 9.72 -11.67
CA GLY A 122 -4.16 9.49 -10.25
C GLY A 122 -5.29 8.91 -9.42
N ASP A 123 -6.56 9.11 -9.85
CA ASP A 123 -7.72 8.70 -9.04
C ASP A 123 -8.27 7.31 -9.39
N LYS A 124 -7.64 6.61 -10.36
CA LYS A 124 -8.19 5.34 -10.84
C LYS A 124 -7.46 4.16 -10.22
N PRO A 125 -8.17 3.21 -9.58
CA PRO A 125 -7.52 2.06 -8.93
C PRO A 125 -6.63 1.24 -9.87
N ASP A 126 -7.03 1.10 -11.14
CA ASP A 126 -6.30 0.34 -12.13
C ASP A 126 -5.24 1.16 -12.88
N ARG A 127 -5.14 2.47 -12.61
CA ARG A 127 -4.24 3.39 -13.35
C ARG A 127 -3.33 4.21 -12.46
N TYR A 128 -3.49 4.16 -11.15
CA TYR A 128 -2.63 4.89 -10.24
C TYR A 128 -1.16 4.51 -10.48
N ASP A 129 -0.29 5.50 -10.58
CA ASP A 129 1.10 5.26 -10.96
C ASP A 129 1.96 4.87 -9.77
N PHE A 130 1.92 3.59 -9.41
CA PHE A 130 2.71 3.04 -8.31
C PHE A 130 4.21 3.07 -8.60
N VAL A 131 4.62 3.08 -9.87
CA VAL A 131 6.03 3.21 -10.22
C VAL A 131 6.55 4.59 -9.82
N LYS A 132 5.80 5.64 -10.14
CA LYS A 132 6.17 7.00 -9.74
C LYS A 132 6.13 7.17 -8.22
N LEU A 133 5.14 6.55 -7.56
CA LEU A 133 5.07 6.58 -6.10
C LEU A 133 6.33 5.97 -5.49
N ARG A 134 6.74 4.80 -5.96
CA ARG A 134 7.93 4.11 -5.48
C ARG A 134 9.19 4.96 -5.72
N GLU A 135 9.31 5.58 -6.90
CA GLU A 135 10.43 6.45 -7.20
C GLU A 135 10.49 7.67 -6.27
N ALA A 136 9.35 8.28 -6.00
CA ALA A 136 9.27 9.43 -5.09
C ALA A 136 9.70 9.04 -3.67
N LEU A 137 9.24 7.88 -3.20
CA LEU A 137 9.60 7.37 -1.87
C LEU A 137 11.07 7.02 -1.79
N GLU A 138 11.62 6.43 -2.85
CA GLU A 138 13.04 6.10 -2.91
C GLU A 138 13.91 7.34 -2.83
N ARG A 139 13.54 8.40 -3.55
CA ARG A 139 14.26 9.69 -3.49
C ARG A 139 14.21 10.27 -2.06
N SER A 140 13.07 10.19 -1.41
CA SER A 140 12.92 10.68 -0.04
C SER A 140 13.81 9.93 0.95
N LEU A 141 13.91 8.61 0.80
CA LEU A 141 14.78 7.79 1.64
C LEU A 141 16.26 8.12 1.42
N ARG A 142 16.68 8.34 0.16
CA ARG A 142 18.04 8.74 -0.17
C ARG A 142 18.40 10.09 0.42
N ALA A 143 17.48 11.05 0.36
CA ALA A 143 17.69 12.37 0.92
C ALA A 143 17.91 12.33 2.43
N LYS A 144 17.23 11.42 3.13
CA LYS A 144 17.40 11.24 4.58
C LYS A 144 18.68 10.51 4.94
N ALA A 145 19.12 9.61 4.06
CA ALA A 145 20.34 8.81 4.28
C ALA A 145 21.60 9.64 4.00
N GLY A 146 21.50 10.64 3.16
CA GLY A 146 22.60 11.53 2.81
C GLY A 146 22.61 12.78 3.63
#